data_d6220bdb6454039a23a7d38065cd647c
#
_entry.id   d6220bdb6454039a23a7d38065cd647c
#
_cell.length_a   1.000
_cell.length_b   1.000
_cell.length_c   1.000
_cell.angle_alpha   90.00
_cell.angle_beta   90.00
_cell.angle_gamma   90.00
#
_symmetry.space_group_name_H-M   'P 1'
#
loop_
_entity.id
_entity.type
_entity.pdbx_description
1 polymer ?
#
loop_
_entity_poly.entity_id
_entity_poly.type
_entity_poly.pdbx_seq_one_letter_code
_entity_poly.pdbx_strand_id
1 'polypeptide(L)'
;MNRAICREALVTAGLLREPWLRQAFDTVDREAFVPAAVWLDVLDEEGRWTFVDRDEDPEAWRRAVWNPYRSVITQLNDGAVARGPSAGDFTSSVSAPDIVMRKLQHLDLRVNARVLEIGYGSGYHTALLCERVGEERVVAVEVDEEVARTGASQLAAAGYEPELIVGDGLCGAPGGGPFDRVINTAALRRVPYAWIEQSRRSGVILTPFGTAYSNAGLLKLRVDGTGTRAQGRFVGESSYMWIRSQRPTVDLRVPEASTSRSSPVDPAQVLGLGHLQDFAIGLQVPDVSYSHQGEGPARRVQFVDEAGTSATIVRYGDWWAQDAVRCWGPRDVWAEVTAAYTWYELQGRPHLTRFGITAGQDGQFAWLDEPGRLVGS
;
A
#
# COMPACT_ATOMS: atom_id res chain seq x y z
N MET A 1 -22.64 -12.67 -6.08
CA MET A 1 -22.40 -11.55 -5.15
C MET A 1 -23.14 -10.34 -5.68
N ASN A 2 -23.75 -9.55 -4.83
CA ASN A 2 -24.40 -8.30 -5.19
C ASN A 2 -24.24 -7.28 -4.06
N ARG A 3 -24.71 -6.03 -4.27
CA ARG A 3 -24.59 -4.93 -3.29
C ARG A 3 -25.13 -5.29 -1.90
N ALA A 4 -26.28 -5.98 -1.81
CA ALA A 4 -26.88 -6.32 -0.53
C ALA A 4 -26.02 -7.30 0.28
N ILE A 5 -25.49 -8.34 -0.37
CA ILE A 5 -24.58 -9.32 0.26
C ILE A 5 -23.26 -8.64 0.69
N CYS A 6 -22.68 -7.78 -0.16
CA CYS A 6 -21.49 -7.00 0.20
C CYS A 6 -21.76 -6.12 1.42
N ARG A 7 -22.89 -5.40 1.43
CA ARG A 7 -23.29 -4.55 2.54
C ARG A 7 -23.42 -5.34 3.85
N GLU A 8 -24.06 -6.50 3.83
CA GLU A 8 -24.21 -7.36 5.00
C GLU A 8 -22.86 -7.84 5.54
N ALA A 9 -21.95 -8.25 4.66
CA ALA A 9 -20.57 -8.61 5.04
C ALA A 9 -19.84 -7.46 5.73
N LEU A 10 -19.93 -6.23 5.18
CA LEU A 10 -19.31 -5.05 5.76
C LEU A 10 -19.95 -4.64 7.11
N VAL A 11 -21.25 -4.80 7.27
CA VAL A 11 -21.94 -4.57 8.56
C VAL A 11 -21.47 -5.60 9.60
N THR A 12 -21.42 -6.87 9.23
CA THR A 12 -20.96 -7.96 10.10
C THR A 12 -19.50 -7.75 10.53
N ALA A 13 -18.65 -7.31 9.61
CA ALA A 13 -17.26 -6.94 9.90
C ALA A 13 -17.12 -5.63 10.71
N GLY A 14 -18.21 -4.93 10.99
CA GLY A 14 -18.21 -3.67 11.74
C GLY A 14 -17.62 -2.48 10.95
N LEU A 15 -17.58 -2.56 9.63
CA LEU A 15 -17.00 -1.55 8.77
C LEU A 15 -17.98 -0.47 8.32
N LEU A 16 -19.28 -0.67 8.60
CA LEU A 16 -20.35 0.31 8.37
C LEU A 16 -21.01 0.74 9.69
N ARG A 17 -20.23 0.99 10.75
CA ARG A 17 -20.76 1.40 12.07
C ARG A 17 -21.30 2.82 12.06
N GLU A 18 -20.59 3.73 11.40
CA GLU A 18 -20.98 5.13 11.34
C GLU A 18 -22.15 5.35 10.38
N PRO A 19 -23.18 6.13 10.77
CA PRO A 19 -24.34 6.36 9.91
C PRO A 19 -24.02 6.94 8.54
N TRP A 20 -23.05 7.88 8.47
CA TRP A 20 -22.64 8.50 7.22
C TRP A 20 -21.97 7.52 6.25
N LEU A 21 -21.16 6.56 6.77
CA LEU A 21 -20.54 5.52 5.92
C LEU A 21 -21.61 4.61 5.31
N ARG A 22 -22.65 4.28 6.07
CA ARG A 22 -23.80 3.51 5.53
C ARG A 22 -24.48 4.30 4.42
N GLN A 23 -24.80 5.57 4.69
CA GLN A 23 -25.44 6.43 3.72
C GLN A 23 -24.59 6.57 2.46
N ALA A 24 -23.30 6.89 2.57
CA ALA A 24 -22.41 7.01 1.42
C ALA A 24 -22.32 5.69 0.63
N PHE A 25 -22.17 4.54 1.30
CA PHE A 25 -22.18 3.23 0.64
C PHE A 25 -23.50 2.94 -0.07
N ASP A 26 -24.62 3.35 0.51
CA ASP A 26 -25.96 3.14 -0.05
C ASP A 26 -26.28 4.14 -1.19
N THR A 27 -25.68 5.32 -1.21
CA THR A 27 -25.86 6.35 -2.25
C THR A 27 -24.95 6.12 -3.45
N VAL A 28 -23.66 5.93 -3.21
CA VAL A 28 -22.66 5.80 -4.30
C VAL A 28 -22.74 4.43 -4.94
N ASP A 29 -23.11 4.39 -6.22
CA ASP A 29 -23.13 3.14 -6.98
C ASP A 29 -21.73 2.76 -7.47
N ARG A 30 -21.13 1.78 -6.82
CA ARG A 30 -19.80 1.28 -7.17
C ARG A 30 -19.71 0.79 -8.62
N GLU A 31 -20.78 0.24 -9.19
CA GLU A 31 -20.81 -0.24 -10.58
C GLU A 31 -20.52 0.89 -11.58
N ALA A 32 -20.88 2.13 -11.27
CA ALA A 32 -20.61 3.29 -12.11
C ALA A 32 -19.10 3.65 -12.20
N PHE A 33 -18.30 3.19 -11.26
CA PHE A 33 -16.86 3.48 -11.16
C PHE A 33 -15.96 2.32 -11.60
N VAL A 34 -16.53 1.20 -12.06
CA VAL A 34 -15.76 0.04 -12.52
C VAL A 34 -15.88 -0.07 -14.04
N PRO A 35 -14.76 -0.08 -14.79
CA PRO A 35 -14.77 -0.29 -16.24
C PRO A 35 -15.47 -1.60 -16.64
N ALA A 36 -15.99 -1.66 -17.87
CA ALA A 36 -16.61 -2.87 -18.39
C ALA A 36 -15.64 -4.06 -18.40
N ALA A 37 -14.40 -3.82 -18.78
CA ALA A 37 -13.34 -4.82 -18.86
C ALA A 37 -12.35 -4.65 -17.73
N VAL A 38 -12.11 -5.68 -16.92
CA VAL A 38 -11.30 -5.67 -15.70
C VAL A 38 -10.57 -6.98 -15.49
N TRP A 39 -9.55 -6.95 -14.63
CA TRP A 39 -8.94 -8.17 -14.12
C TRP A 39 -9.35 -8.39 -12.67
N LEU A 40 -9.48 -9.67 -12.30
CA LEU A 40 -9.73 -10.06 -10.92
C LEU A 40 -8.41 -10.22 -10.19
N ASP A 41 -8.41 -9.92 -8.90
CA ASP A 41 -7.29 -10.19 -7.98
C ASP A 41 -7.21 -11.70 -7.66
N VAL A 42 -7.11 -12.50 -8.72
CA VAL A 42 -6.97 -13.96 -8.71
C VAL A 42 -6.16 -14.37 -9.95
N LEU A 43 -5.09 -15.13 -9.72
CA LEU A 43 -4.29 -15.71 -10.81
C LEU A 43 -4.92 -17.01 -11.31
N ASP A 44 -4.83 -17.24 -12.61
CA ASP A 44 -5.15 -18.53 -13.24
C ASP A 44 -3.98 -19.54 -13.05
N GLU A 45 -4.13 -20.75 -13.61
CA GLU A 45 -3.12 -21.81 -13.51
C GLU A 45 -1.80 -21.46 -14.20
N GLU A 46 -1.82 -20.54 -15.16
CA GLU A 46 -0.65 -20.03 -15.86
C GLU A 46 -0.03 -18.79 -15.20
N GLY A 47 -0.55 -18.36 -14.05
CA GLY A 47 -0.05 -17.21 -13.30
C GLY A 47 -0.45 -15.85 -13.90
N ARG A 48 -1.52 -15.80 -14.68
CA ARG A 48 -2.09 -14.58 -15.26
C ARG A 48 -3.30 -14.13 -14.43
N TRP A 49 -3.52 -12.82 -14.34
CA TRP A 49 -4.75 -12.28 -13.76
C TRP A 49 -5.97 -12.69 -14.58
N THR A 50 -6.97 -13.23 -13.92
CA THR A 50 -8.24 -13.63 -14.54
C THR A 50 -8.96 -12.41 -15.09
N PHE A 51 -9.34 -12.43 -16.36
CA PHE A 51 -10.00 -11.32 -17.04
C PHE A 51 -11.52 -11.53 -17.08
N VAL A 52 -12.28 -10.44 -16.90
CA VAL A 52 -13.74 -10.42 -17.01
C VAL A 52 -14.19 -9.19 -17.77
N ASP A 53 -15.07 -9.39 -18.76
CA ASP A 53 -15.74 -8.31 -19.48
C ASP A 53 -17.24 -8.34 -19.17
N ARG A 54 -17.78 -7.19 -18.76
CA ARG A 54 -19.20 -7.05 -18.44
C ARG A 54 -20.13 -7.39 -19.59
N ASP A 55 -19.72 -7.09 -20.83
CA ASP A 55 -20.54 -7.30 -22.02
C ASP A 55 -20.58 -8.79 -22.40
N GLU A 56 -19.57 -9.58 -21.98
CA GLU A 56 -19.50 -11.04 -22.21
C GLU A 56 -20.11 -11.84 -21.02
N ASP A 57 -19.75 -11.45 -19.76
CA ASP A 57 -20.28 -12.09 -18.55
C ASP A 57 -20.62 -11.03 -17.49
N PRO A 58 -21.84 -10.42 -17.59
CA PRO A 58 -22.27 -9.40 -16.66
C PRO A 58 -22.45 -9.91 -15.23
N GLU A 59 -22.67 -11.21 -15.04
CA GLU A 59 -22.82 -11.79 -13.71
C GLU A 59 -21.47 -11.98 -13.02
N ALA A 60 -20.44 -12.49 -13.73
CA ALA A 60 -19.09 -12.60 -13.20
C ALA A 60 -18.52 -11.21 -12.85
N TRP A 61 -18.71 -10.24 -13.76
CA TRP A 61 -18.31 -8.85 -13.52
C TRP A 61 -18.99 -8.28 -12.25
N ARG A 62 -20.29 -8.42 -12.11
CA ARG A 62 -21.03 -7.93 -10.94
C ARG A 62 -20.61 -8.66 -9.66
N ARG A 63 -20.32 -9.97 -9.73
CA ARG A 63 -19.77 -10.72 -8.60
C ARG A 63 -18.41 -10.18 -8.17
N ALA A 64 -17.58 -9.77 -9.10
CA ALA A 64 -16.27 -9.17 -8.83
C ALA A 64 -16.42 -7.78 -8.20
N VAL A 65 -17.24 -6.89 -8.78
CA VAL A 65 -17.48 -5.53 -8.30
C VAL A 65 -17.95 -5.51 -6.85
N TRP A 66 -18.84 -6.43 -6.48
CA TRP A 66 -19.44 -6.50 -5.14
C TRP A 66 -18.77 -7.52 -4.21
N ASN A 67 -17.58 -8.04 -4.57
CA ASN A 67 -16.79 -8.82 -3.62
C ASN A 67 -16.27 -7.89 -2.50
N PRO A 68 -16.63 -8.13 -1.22
CA PRO A 68 -16.25 -7.21 -0.15
C PRO A 68 -14.75 -7.17 0.15
N TYR A 69 -14.01 -8.24 -0.22
CA TYR A 69 -12.63 -8.47 0.23
C TYR A 69 -11.61 -8.53 -0.92
N ARG A 70 -12.03 -8.22 -2.16
CA ARG A 70 -11.12 -8.22 -3.31
C ARG A 70 -11.23 -6.94 -4.10
N SER A 71 -10.09 -6.47 -4.55
CA SER A 71 -10.00 -5.37 -5.49
C SER A 71 -10.37 -5.80 -6.91
N VAL A 72 -10.75 -4.84 -7.72
CA VAL A 72 -10.96 -5.02 -9.15
C VAL A 72 -9.84 -4.27 -9.87
N ILE A 73 -8.98 -4.98 -10.58
CA ILE A 73 -7.81 -4.41 -11.25
C ILE A 73 -8.27 -3.74 -12.55
N THR A 74 -7.88 -2.49 -12.74
CA THR A 74 -8.29 -1.66 -13.88
C THR A 74 -7.14 -1.35 -14.85
N GLN A 75 -5.89 -1.54 -14.40
CA GLN A 75 -4.70 -1.32 -15.23
C GLN A 75 -3.56 -2.25 -14.79
N LEU A 76 -2.84 -2.79 -15.77
CA LEU A 76 -1.61 -3.56 -15.58
C LEU A 76 -0.42 -2.86 -16.25
N ASN A 77 0.76 -2.94 -15.61
CA ASN A 77 2.05 -2.43 -16.13
C ASN A 77 1.94 -0.99 -16.67
N ASP A 78 1.34 -0.09 -15.89
CA ASP A 78 1.15 1.32 -16.25
C ASP A 78 0.46 1.54 -17.61
N GLY A 79 -0.49 0.64 -17.96
CA GLY A 79 -1.26 0.69 -19.20
C GLY A 79 -0.63 -0.04 -20.39
N ALA A 80 0.52 -0.68 -20.20
CA ALA A 80 1.21 -1.38 -21.30
C ALA A 80 0.57 -2.73 -21.69
N VAL A 81 -0.41 -3.21 -20.94
CA VAL A 81 -1.05 -4.52 -21.15
C VAL A 81 -2.42 -4.35 -21.79
N ALA A 82 -2.63 -5.06 -22.93
CA ALA A 82 -3.91 -5.11 -23.62
C ALA A 82 -4.96 -5.95 -22.86
N ARG A 83 -6.22 -5.82 -23.24
CA ARG A 83 -7.35 -6.60 -22.70
C ARG A 83 -7.12 -8.13 -22.88
N GLY A 84 -7.50 -8.89 -21.86
CA GLY A 84 -7.41 -10.34 -21.83
C GLY A 84 -6.65 -10.86 -20.62
N PRO A 85 -6.65 -12.19 -20.35
CA PRO A 85 -5.84 -12.79 -19.29
C PRO A 85 -4.37 -12.44 -19.48
N SER A 86 -3.74 -11.82 -18.48
CA SER A 86 -2.40 -11.27 -18.63
C SER A 86 -1.62 -11.34 -17.32
N ALA A 87 -0.32 -11.55 -17.41
CA ALA A 87 0.60 -11.39 -16.28
C ALA A 87 1.05 -9.92 -16.20
N GLY A 88 1.55 -9.54 -15.04
CA GLY A 88 2.12 -8.22 -14.80
C GLY A 88 1.72 -7.61 -13.47
N ASP A 89 2.34 -6.49 -13.14
CA ASP A 89 2.03 -5.73 -11.94
C ASP A 89 0.73 -4.96 -12.12
N PHE A 90 -0.20 -5.04 -11.18
CA PHE A 90 -1.37 -4.17 -11.22
C PHE A 90 -1.00 -2.77 -10.74
N THR A 91 -1.38 -1.78 -11.54
CA THR A 91 -0.96 -0.37 -11.39
C THR A 91 -2.14 0.59 -11.22
N SER A 92 -3.36 0.12 -11.43
CA SER A 92 -4.60 0.77 -11.00
C SER A 92 -5.67 -0.27 -10.63
N SER A 93 -6.47 0.05 -9.62
CA SER A 93 -7.60 -0.79 -9.21
C SER A 93 -8.70 0.02 -8.54
N VAL A 94 -9.91 -0.52 -8.52
CA VAL A 94 -10.95 -0.11 -7.59
C VAL A 94 -10.79 -0.96 -6.34
N SER A 95 -10.30 -0.37 -5.27
CA SER A 95 -9.95 -1.07 -4.01
C SER A 95 -11.12 -1.86 -3.44
N ALA A 96 -10.83 -2.96 -2.72
CA ALA A 96 -11.85 -3.77 -2.06
C ALA A 96 -12.73 -2.93 -1.11
N PRO A 97 -14.04 -3.17 -1.07
CA PRO A 97 -14.96 -2.40 -0.22
C PRO A 97 -14.57 -2.36 1.26
N ASP A 98 -14.10 -3.47 1.83
CA ASP A 98 -13.70 -3.54 3.24
C ASP A 98 -12.52 -2.61 3.55
N ILE A 99 -11.51 -2.57 2.68
CA ILE A 99 -10.35 -1.70 2.82
C ILE A 99 -10.75 -0.22 2.69
N VAL A 100 -11.62 0.11 1.74
CA VAL A 100 -12.15 1.47 1.56
C VAL A 100 -12.87 1.93 2.82
N MET A 101 -13.83 1.13 3.33
CA MET A 101 -14.59 1.49 4.52
C MET A 101 -13.71 1.58 5.77
N ARG A 102 -12.74 0.69 5.93
CA ARG A 102 -11.76 0.71 7.03
C ARG A 102 -10.94 2.00 7.03
N LYS A 103 -10.44 2.40 5.85
CA LYS A 103 -9.68 3.66 5.71
C LYS A 103 -10.53 4.86 6.08
N LEU A 104 -11.76 4.93 5.58
CA LEU A 104 -12.68 6.04 5.89
C LEU A 104 -13.01 6.12 7.39
N GLN A 105 -13.14 4.99 8.09
CA GLN A 105 -13.29 4.97 9.56
C GLN A 105 -12.05 5.55 10.26
N HIS A 106 -10.84 5.18 9.82
CA HIS A 106 -9.60 5.68 10.43
C HIS A 106 -9.31 7.15 10.11
N LEU A 107 -9.88 7.68 9.02
CA LEU A 107 -9.68 9.07 8.61
C LEU A 107 -10.31 10.07 9.57
N ASP A 108 -11.31 9.65 10.35
CA ASP A 108 -12.05 10.53 11.29
C ASP A 108 -12.58 11.78 10.55
N LEU A 109 -13.39 11.56 9.51
CA LEU A 109 -13.81 12.59 8.57
C LEU A 109 -15.01 13.40 9.12
N ARG A 110 -14.80 14.68 9.40
CA ARG A 110 -15.82 15.62 9.85
C ARG A 110 -16.55 16.25 8.68
N VAL A 111 -17.81 16.64 8.87
CA VAL A 111 -18.69 17.18 7.80
C VAL A 111 -18.08 18.35 7.02
N ASN A 112 -17.35 19.24 7.68
CA ASN A 112 -16.79 20.43 7.03
C ASN A 112 -15.28 20.33 6.76
N ALA A 113 -14.72 19.11 6.77
CA ALA A 113 -13.30 18.91 6.54
C ALA A 113 -12.92 19.19 5.08
N ARG A 114 -11.82 19.91 4.84
CA ARG A 114 -11.18 19.98 3.51
C ARG A 114 -10.25 18.79 3.35
N VAL A 115 -10.42 18.04 2.27
CA VAL A 115 -9.75 16.76 2.04
C VAL A 115 -8.87 16.82 0.80
N LEU A 116 -7.64 16.32 0.95
CA LEU A 116 -6.78 15.98 -0.18
C LEU A 116 -6.76 14.46 -0.34
N GLU A 117 -7.14 13.97 -1.50
CA GLU A 117 -7.00 12.57 -1.88
C GLU A 117 -5.85 12.41 -2.89
N ILE A 118 -4.98 11.43 -2.64
CA ILE A 118 -3.89 11.05 -3.53
C ILE A 118 -4.21 9.71 -4.18
N GLY A 119 -4.27 9.68 -5.51
CA GLY A 119 -4.65 8.52 -6.30
C GLY A 119 -6.17 8.34 -6.37
N TYR A 120 -6.89 9.25 -7.05
CA TYR A 120 -8.35 9.10 -7.15
C TYR A 120 -8.79 7.94 -8.07
N GLY A 121 -7.91 7.49 -8.97
CA GLY A 121 -8.17 6.33 -9.81
C GLY A 121 -9.48 6.45 -10.60
N SER A 122 -10.40 5.50 -10.36
CA SER A 122 -11.74 5.50 -10.96
C SER A 122 -12.72 6.52 -10.34
N GLY A 123 -12.37 7.17 -9.23
CA GLY A 123 -13.22 8.12 -8.55
C GLY A 123 -14.20 7.54 -7.51
N TYR A 124 -14.26 6.22 -7.31
CA TYR A 124 -15.19 5.62 -6.33
C TYR A 124 -14.96 6.13 -4.90
N HIS A 125 -13.69 6.17 -4.47
CA HIS A 125 -13.36 6.65 -3.13
C HIS A 125 -13.59 8.16 -3.01
N THR A 126 -13.31 8.93 -4.06
CA THR A 126 -13.59 10.37 -4.17
C THR A 126 -15.08 10.66 -3.99
N ALA A 127 -15.96 9.92 -4.67
CA ALA A 127 -17.40 10.07 -4.53
C ALA A 127 -17.90 9.83 -3.08
N LEU A 128 -17.32 8.84 -2.38
CA LEU A 128 -17.61 8.60 -0.96
C LEU A 128 -17.16 9.76 -0.06
N LEU A 129 -16.04 10.42 -0.39
CA LEU A 129 -15.59 11.64 0.30
C LEU A 129 -16.55 12.79 0.05
N CYS A 130 -16.98 13.00 -1.21
CA CYS A 130 -17.95 14.04 -1.59
C CYS A 130 -19.28 13.89 -0.83
N GLU A 131 -19.79 12.67 -0.67
CA GLU A 131 -20.99 12.39 0.14
C GLU A 131 -20.86 12.83 1.60
N ARG A 132 -19.65 12.87 2.13
CA ARG A 132 -19.41 13.26 3.53
C ARG A 132 -19.19 14.74 3.73
N VAL A 133 -18.40 15.37 2.86
CA VAL A 133 -17.90 16.73 3.09
C VAL A 133 -18.43 17.77 2.11
N GLY A 134 -19.07 17.34 1.01
CA GLY A 134 -19.37 18.16 -0.15
C GLY A 134 -18.21 18.18 -1.16
N GLU A 135 -18.52 18.18 -2.44
CA GLU A 135 -17.53 18.08 -3.52
C GLU A 135 -16.58 19.28 -3.55
N GLU A 136 -17.05 20.48 -3.18
CA GLU A 136 -16.27 21.72 -3.12
C GLU A 136 -15.14 21.67 -2.05
N ARG A 137 -15.14 20.64 -1.22
CA ARG A 137 -14.15 20.41 -0.16
C ARG A 137 -13.17 19.30 -0.46
N VAL A 138 -13.33 18.62 -1.60
CA VAL A 138 -12.47 17.52 -2.02
C VAL A 138 -11.56 17.99 -3.15
N VAL A 139 -10.26 17.84 -2.94
CA VAL A 139 -9.23 17.98 -3.99
C VAL A 139 -8.61 16.60 -4.18
N ALA A 140 -8.56 16.10 -5.41
CA ALA A 140 -8.05 14.77 -5.69
C ALA A 140 -7.01 14.79 -6.82
N VAL A 141 -5.91 14.05 -6.62
CA VAL A 141 -4.75 14.02 -7.51
C VAL A 141 -4.58 12.62 -8.10
N GLU A 142 -4.33 12.53 -9.40
CA GLU A 142 -3.97 11.27 -10.08
C GLU A 142 -2.80 11.50 -11.03
N VAL A 143 -1.83 10.57 -11.03
CA VAL A 143 -0.60 10.72 -11.80
C VAL A 143 -0.76 10.24 -13.25
N ASP A 144 -1.63 9.26 -13.47
CA ASP A 144 -1.85 8.66 -14.78
C ASP A 144 -2.93 9.44 -15.55
N GLU A 145 -2.59 10.03 -16.68
CA GLU A 145 -3.50 10.86 -17.47
C GLU A 145 -4.72 10.07 -18.00
N GLU A 146 -4.57 8.80 -18.34
CA GLU A 146 -5.66 7.97 -18.86
C GLU A 146 -6.61 7.53 -17.74
N VAL A 147 -6.05 7.10 -16.62
CA VAL A 147 -6.81 6.78 -15.41
C VAL A 147 -7.53 8.02 -14.90
N ALA A 148 -6.85 9.16 -14.88
CA ALA A 148 -7.39 10.46 -14.47
C ALA A 148 -8.60 10.88 -15.33
N ARG A 149 -8.46 10.79 -16.66
CA ARG A 149 -9.55 11.12 -17.60
C ARG A 149 -10.76 10.20 -17.42
N THR A 150 -10.50 8.90 -17.22
CA THR A 150 -11.55 7.92 -16.99
C THR A 150 -12.29 8.19 -15.68
N GLY A 151 -11.55 8.40 -14.59
CA GLY A 151 -12.11 8.69 -13.27
C GLY A 151 -12.90 10.00 -13.24
N ALA A 152 -12.40 11.05 -13.89
CA ALA A 152 -13.12 12.32 -14.02
C ALA A 152 -14.46 12.16 -14.78
N SER A 153 -14.45 11.37 -15.87
CA SER A 153 -15.68 11.07 -16.62
C SER A 153 -16.69 10.27 -15.78
N GLN A 154 -16.23 9.31 -15.00
CA GLN A 154 -17.08 8.50 -14.13
C GLN A 154 -17.67 9.33 -12.98
N LEU A 155 -16.87 10.21 -12.36
CA LEU A 155 -17.34 11.14 -11.33
C LEU A 155 -18.42 12.06 -11.87
N ALA A 156 -18.17 12.74 -13.00
CA ALA A 156 -19.14 13.63 -13.63
C ALA A 156 -20.43 12.91 -14.03
N ALA A 157 -20.33 11.70 -14.59
CA ALA A 157 -21.49 10.87 -14.93
C ALA A 157 -22.31 10.44 -13.70
N ALA A 158 -21.67 10.32 -12.53
CA ALA A 158 -22.30 10.02 -11.26
C ALA A 158 -22.79 11.27 -10.51
N GLY A 159 -22.57 12.48 -11.06
CA GLY A 159 -23.04 13.74 -10.49
C GLY A 159 -22.11 14.36 -9.46
N TYR A 160 -20.80 14.05 -9.48
CA TYR A 160 -19.79 14.64 -8.60
C TYR A 160 -18.78 15.47 -9.39
N GLU A 161 -18.54 16.69 -8.95
CA GLU A 161 -17.62 17.65 -9.58
C GLU A 161 -16.57 18.21 -8.58
N PRO A 162 -15.75 17.35 -7.92
CA PRO A 162 -14.67 17.81 -7.07
C PRO A 162 -13.55 18.45 -7.87
N GLU A 163 -12.61 19.12 -7.19
CA GLU A 163 -11.38 19.63 -7.82
C GLU A 163 -10.44 18.44 -8.14
N LEU A 164 -10.20 18.19 -9.45
CA LEU A 164 -9.34 17.11 -9.94
C LEU A 164 -8.05 17.66 -10.53
N ILE A 165 -6.91 17.09 -10.14
CA ILE A 165 -5.57 17.48 -10.58
C ILE A 165 -4.89 16.26 -11.21
N VAL A 166 -4.35 16.42 -12.41
CA VAL A 166 -3.44 15.45 -13.03
C VAL A 166 -2.01 15.83 -12.65
N GLY A 167 -1.30 14.98 -11.92
CA GLY A 167 0.05 15.29 -11.46
C GLY A 167 0.62 14.32 -10.43
N ASP A 168 1.86 14.58 -10.02
CA ASP A 168 2.53 13.77 -9.01
C ASP A 168 1.94 14.03 -7.61
N GLY A 169 1.26 13.02 -7.07
CA GLY A 169 0.68 13.06 -5.74
C GLY A 169 1.68 13.29 -4.60
N LEU A 170 2.99 13.09 -4.81
CA LEU A 170 4.01 13.45 -3.81
C LEU A 170 4.10 14.96 -3.59
N CYS A 171 3.73 15.76 -4.58
CA CYS A 171 3.62 17.22 -4.46
C CYS A 171 2.34 17.66 -3.75
N GLY A 172 1.40 16.75 -3.47
CA GLY A 172 0.07 17.10 -2.99
C GLY A 172 -0.71 17.94 -4.00
N ALA A 173 -1.38 18.99 -3.53
CA ALA A 173 -2.10 19.98 -4.35
C ALA A 173 -1.57 21.38 -4.02
N PRO A 174 -0.51 21.86 -4.70
CA PRO A 174 0.08 23.17 -4.44
C PRO A 174 -0.94 24.30 -4.55
N GLY A 175 -1.06 25.12 -3.51
CA GLY A 175 -2.05 26.21 -3.44
C GLY A 175 -3.46 25.77 -3.03
N GLY A 176 -3.77 24.48 -3.02
CA GLY A 176 -5.10 23.95 -2.64
C GLY A 176 -5.35 23.83 -1.14
N GLY A 177 -4.30 23.89 -0.30
CA GLY A 177 -4.42 23.75 1.17
C GLY A 177 -4.93 25.01 1.88
N PRO A 178 -4.98 25.02 3.23
CA PRO A 178 -4.61 23.88 4.08
C PRO A 178 -5.72 22.83 4.22
N PHE A 179 -5.32 21.56 4.27
CA PHE A 179 -6.22 20.41 4.37
C PHE A 179 -6.39 19.93 5.81
N ASP A 180 -7.61 19.56 6.19
CA ASP A 180 -7.90 18.92 7.47
C ASP A 180 -7.51 17.42 7.44
N ARG A 181 -7.62 16.81 6.25
CA ARG A 181 -7.35 15.38 6.00
C ARG A 181 -6.58 15.22 4.71
N VAL A 182 -5.55 14.40 4.75
CA VAL A 182 -4.87 13.87 3.56
C VAL A 182 -5.06 12.35 3.58
N ILE A 183 -5.61 11.80 2.51
CA ILE A 183 -5.77 10.36 2.36
C ILE A 183 -5.10 9.89 1.06
N ASN A 184 -4.23 8.89 1.19
CA ASN A 184 -3.55 8.30 0.07
C ASN A 184 -4.11 6.90 -0.23
N THR A 185 -4.31 6.58 -1.50
CA THR A 185 -4.85 5.30 -1.97
C THR A 185 -3.81 4.39 -2.61
N ALA A 186 -2.53 4.72 -2.49
CA ALA A 186 -1.39 3.92 -2.90
C ALA A 186 -0.39 3.75 -1.74
N ALA A 187 0.47 2.75 -1.76
CA ALA A 187 1.50 2.58 -0.75
C ALA A 187 2.68 3.52 -0.99
N LEU A 188 3.28 4.00 0.08
CA LEU A 188 4.51 4.79 0.03
C LEU A 188 5.55 4.27 1.03
N ARG A 189 6.81 4.62 0.78
CA ARG A 189 7.95 4.31 1.66
C ARG A 189 8.42 5.52 2.46
N ARG A 190 8.18 6.71 1.92
CA ARG A 190 8.55 7.99 2.54
C ARG A 190 7.39 8.96 2.47
N VAL A 191 6.98 9.48 3.62
CA VAL A 191 5.91 10.48 3.72
C VAL A 191 6.39 11.80 3.12
N PRO A 192 5.72 12.34 2.08
CA PRO A 192 6.11 13.59 1.48
C PRO A 192 5.95 14.76 2.45
N TYR A 193 6.97 15.62 2.57
CA TYR A 193 6.89 16.81 3.40
C TYR A 193 5.79 17.77 2.93
N ALA A 194 5.55 17.84 1.61
CA ALA A 194 4.47 18.64 1.03
C ALA A 194 3.08 18.33 1.63
N TRP A 195 2.82 17.07 2.01
CA TRP A 195 1.54 16.73 2.65
C TRP A 195 1.44 17.29 4.07
N ILE A 196 2.56 17.39 4.79
CA ILE A 196 2.62 17.98 6.13
C ILE A 196 2.42 19.50 6.02
N GLU A 197 3.17 20.14 5.12
CA GLU A 197 3.13 21.59 4.88
C GLU A 197 1.73 22.08 4.42
N GLN A 198 1.06 21.27 3.57
CA GLN A 198 -0.28 21.57 3.06
C GLN A 198 -1.40 21.19 4.03
N SER A 199 -1.07 20.57 5.17
CA SER A 199 -2.05 20.19 6.18
C SER A 199 -2.24 21.27 7.25
N ARG A 200 -3.44 21.36 7.81
CA ARG A 200 -3.69 22.16 9.01
C ARG A 200 -2.90 21.59 10.20
N ARG A 201 -2.60 22.44 11.17
CA ARG A 201 -2.18 21.98 12.51
C ARG A 201 -3.23 21.01 13.05
N SER A 202 -2.78 19.91 13.62
CA SER A 202 -3.63 18.77 14.01
C SER A 202 -4.36 18.07 12.86
N GLY A 203 -4.06 18.38 11.60
CA GLY A 203 -4.51 17.63 10.43
C GLY A 203 -4.10 16.17 10.49
N VAL A 204 -4.86 15.30 9.83
CA VAL A 204 -4.58 13.86 9.80
C VAL A 204 -4.15 13.46 8.40
N ILE A 205 -3.06 12.70 8.32
CA ILE A 205 -2.58 12.04 7.11
C ILE A 205 -2.78 10.53 7.30
N LEU A 206 -3.51 9.90 6.40
CA LEU A 206 -3.75 8.46 6.42
C LEU A 206 -3.24 7.84 5.12
N THR A 207 -2.32 6.89 5.23
CA THR A 207 -1.65 6.33 4.06
C THR A 207 -1.27 4.87 4.25
N PRO A 208 -1.43 4.01 3.23
CA PRO A 208 -0.72 2.75 3.18
C PRO A 208 0.78 3.01 3.19
N PHE A 209 1.52 2.20 3.93
CA PHE A 209 2.96 2.37 4.12
C PHE A 209 3.68 1.02 4.04
N GLY A 210 4.82 1.03 3.41
CA GLY A 210 5.70 -0.13 3.34
C GLY A 210 7.17 0.27 3.24
N THR A 211 8.01 -0.74 3.11
CA THR A 211 9.44 -0.66 2.79
C THR A 211 9.70 -1.50 1.55
N ALA A 212 10.89 -1.53 1.02
CA ALA A 212 11.22 -2.46 -0.06
C ALA A 212 11.05 -3.93 0.36
N TYR A 213 11.17 -4.21 1.67
CA TYR A 213 11.03 -5.53 2.26
C TYR A 213 9.56 -5.97 2.42
N SER A 214 8.69 -5.09 2.88
CA SER A 214 7.29 -5.42 3.22
C SER A 214 6.36 -4.24 2.98
N ASN A 215 5.21 -4.50 2.34
CA ASN A 215 4.15 -3.55 2.06
C ASN A 215 2.88 -3.98 2.81
N ALA A 216 2.76 -3.57 4.08
CA ALA A 216 1.72 -4.14 4.94
C ALA A 216 1.03 -3.17 5.92
N GLY A 217 1.47 -1.92 6.09
CA GLY A 217 0.99 -1.03 7.14
C GLY A 217 -0.02 0.02 6.68
N LEU A 218 -1.04 0.32 7.50
CA LEU A 218 -1.86 1.53 7.38
C LEU A 218 -1.40 2.55 8.43
N LEU A 219 -0.73 3.60 7.98
CA LEU A 219 -0.14 4.63 8.83
C LEU A 219 -1.10 5.80 8.99
N LYS A 220 -1.37 6.20 10.25
CA LYS A 220 -2.14 7.40 10.59
C LYS A 220 -1.24 8.38 11.33
N LEU A 221 -0.97 9.50 10.70
CA LEU A 221 -0.18 10.59 11.28
C LEU A 221 -1.06 11.77 11.64
N ARG A 222 -0.62 12.53 12.63
CA ARG A 222 -1.18 13.83 13.01
C ARG A 222 -0.10 14.90 12.90
N VAL A 223 -0.42 15.98 12.21
CA VAL A 223 0.47 17.13 12.10
C VAL A 223 0.53 17.85 13.44
N ASP A 224 1.73 18.20 13.88
CA ASP A 224 1.98 18.84 15.16
C ASP A 224 1.49 20.32 15.23
N GLY A 225 1.62 20.92 16.41
CA GLY A 225 1.23 22.31 16.64
C GLY A 225 2.08 23.34 15.90
N THR A 226 3.25 22.96 15.39
CA THR A 226 4.11 23.84 14.58
C THR A 226 3.74 23.78 13.09
N GLY A 227 3.17 22.67 12.62
CA GLY A 227 2.88 22.42 11.20
C GLY A 227 4.09 21.94 10.40
N THR A 228 5.18 21.55 11.09
CA THR A 228 6.45 21.16 10.44
C THR A 228 6.76 19.66 10.55
N ARG A 229 6.03 18.95 11.41
CA ARG A 229 6.19 17.50 11.61
C ARG A 229 4.84 16.82 11.70
N ALA A 230 4.81 15.57 11.30
CA ALA A 230 3.67 14.69 11.53
C ALA A 230 4.15 13.40 12.21
N GLN A 231 3.38 12.94 13.19
CA GLN A 231 3.72 11.80 14.00
C GLN A 231 2.49 10.94 14.24
N GLY A 232 2.68 9.62 14.26
CA GLY A 232 1.58 8.71 14.56
C GLY A 232 1.96 7.25 14.43
N ARG A 233 0.96 6.38 14.51
CA ARG A 233 1.10 4.93 14.57
C ARG A 233 0.47 4.25 13.38
N PHE A 234 0.85 3.00 13.19
CA PHE A 234 0.11 2.11 12.34
C PHE A 234 -1.21 1.73 13.03
N VAL A 235 -2.30 1.77 12.28
CA VAL A 235 -3.67 1.54 12.81
C VAL A 235 -4.28 0.26 12.30
N GLY A 236 -3.57 -0.47 11.45
CA GLY A 236 -3.99 -1.76 10.90
C GLY A 236 -3.08 -2.20 9.75
N GLU A 237 -3.39 -3.36 9.22
CA GLU A 237 -2.75 -3.90 8.03
C GLU A 237 -3.40 -3.32 6.77
N SER A 238 -2.57 -3.11 5.73
CA SER A 238 -3.02 -2.59 4.45
C SER A 238 -1.94 -2.85 3.40
N SER A 239 -2.28 -3.53 2.33
CA SER A 239 -1.41 -3.72 1.17
C SER A 239 -2.01 -3.02 -0.04
N TYR A 240 -1.23 -2.18 -0.69
CA TYR A 240 -1.63 -1.42 -1.87
C TYR A 240 -0.52 -1.44 -2.92
N MET A 241 -0.89 -1.17 -4.18
CA MET A 241 0.10 -0.82 -5.19
C MET A 241 0.92 0.40 -4.73
N TRP A 242 2.17 0.48 -5.18
CA TRP A 242 3.05 1.57 -4.84
C TRP A 242 2.70 2.87 -5.59
N ILE A 243 2.90 4.01 -4.95
CA ILE A 243 3.11 5.26 -5.68
C ILE A 243 4.27 5.03 -6.66
N ARG A 244 4.08 5.38 -7.93
CA ARG A 244 5.01 5.03 -9.03
C ARG A 244 6.46 5.42 -8.74
N SER A 245 6.69 6.64 -8.27
CA SER A 245 8.03 7.18 -7.96
C SER A 245 8.68 6.57 -6.70
N GLN A 246 7.93 5.80 -5.90
CA GLN A 246 8.47 5.09 -4.73
C GLN A 246 8.37 3.56 -4.85
N ARG A 247 8.03 3.05 -6.02
CA ARG A 247 8.05 1.60 -6.31
C ARG A 247 9.47 1.08 -6.14
N PRO A 248 9.70 0.00 -5.37
CA PRO A 248 11.03 -0.61 -5.28
C PRO A 248 11.48 -1.10 -6.66
N THR A 249 12.61 -0.63 -7.11
CA THR A 249 13.25 -1.06 -8.36
C THR A 249 14.71 -1.34 -8.06
N VAL A 250 15.26 -2.41 -8.64
CA VAL A 250 16.65 -2.79 -8.45
C VAL A 250 17.29 -3.00 -9.81
N ASP A 251 18.33 -2.21 -10.09
CA ASP A 251 19.28 -2.47 -11.16
C ASP A 251 20.52 -3.16 -10.54
N LEU A 252 20.57 -4.49 -10.66
CA LEU A 252 21.57 -5.30 -9.98
C LEU A 252 22.96 -5.13 -10.60
N ARG A 253 23.90 -4.63 -9.81
CA ARG A 253 25.30 -4.31 -10.20
C ARG A 253 26.32 -4.93 -9.25
N VAL A 254 26.06 -6.15 -8.79
CA VAL A 254 26.96 -6.82 -7.86
C VAL A 254 28.26 -7.24 -8.53
N PRO A 255 29.40 -7.26 -7.80
CA PRO A 255 30.67 -7.77 -8.32
C PRO A 255 30.60 -9.28 -8.56
N GLU A 256 31.48 -9.81 -9.42
CA GLU A 256 31.59 -11.25 -9.66
C GLU A 256 32.05 -12.01 -8.40
N ALA A 257 32.93 -11.41 -7.61
CA ALA A 257 33.46 -12.02 -6.39
C ALA A 257 32.38 -12.13 -5.31
N SER A 258 32.30 -13.28 -4.67
CA SER A 258 31.37 -13.56 -3.58
C SER A 258 32.06 -14.24 -2.40
N THR A 259 31.48 -14.08 -1.23
CA THR A 259 31.84 -14.84 -0.01
C THR A 259 30.76 -15.84 0.31
N SER A 260 31.14 -16.93 1.02
CA SER A 260 30.18 -17.95 1.45
C SER A 260 30.34 -18.26 2.94
N ARG A 261 29.24 -18.58 3.58
CA ARG A 261 29.19 -18.99 4.99
C ARG A 261 27.95 -19.83 5.29
N SER A 262 27.87 -20.38 6.49
CA SER A 262 26.62 -20.97 7.03
C SER A 262 25.63 -19.88 7.43
N SER A 263 24.35 -20.24 7.51
CA SER A 263 23.35 -19.38 8.16
C SER A 263 23.38 -19.57 9.69
N PRO A 264 23.20 -18.53 10.51
CA PRO A 264 23.09 -18.66 11.95
C PRO A 264 21.71 -19.17 12.42
N VAL A 265 20.71 -19.15 11.53
CA VAL A 265 19.31 -19.48 11.83
C VAL A 265 18.65 -20.10 10.61
N ASP A 266 17.65 -20.95 10.85
CA ASP A 266 16.81 -21.48 9.78
C ASP A 266 16.06 -20.36 9.06
N PRO A 267 16.25 -20.18 7.75
CA PRO A 267 15.54 -19.15 6.98
C PRO A 267 13.99 -19.25 7.09
N ALA A 268 13.45 -20.44 7.33
CA ALA A 268 12.02 -20.63 7.51
C ALA A 268 11.49 -19.95 8.79
N GLN A 269 12.32 -19.74 9.81
CA GLN A 269 11.93 -18.99 11.00
C GLN A 269 11.89 -17.48 10.73
N VAL A 270 12.76 -17.00 9.83
CA VAL A 270 12.88 -15.57 9.51
C VAL A 270 11.84 -15.13 8.47
N LEU A 271 11.47 -16.02 7.54
CA LEU A 271 10.69 -15.67 6.33
C LEU A 271 9.39 -16.48 6.19
N GLY A 272 8.89 -17.05 7.24
CA GLY A 272 7.75 -17.98 7.11
C GLY A 272 6.56 -17.68 8.01
N LEU A 273 6.66 -16.69 8.89
CA LEU A 273 5.71 -16.52 9.98
C LEU A 273 4.70 -15.37 9.78
N GLY A 274 4.70 -14.73 8.60
CA GLY A 274 3.63 -13.80 8.20
C GLY A 274 3.97 -12.31 8.25
N HIS A 275 3.01 -11.51 7.80
CA HIS A 275 3.17 -10.07 7.49
C HIS A 275 3.67 -9.19 8.65
N LEU A 276 3.36 -9.53 9.90
CA LEU A 276 3.78 -8.74 11.06
C LEU A 276 5.29 -8.80 11.31
N GLN A 277 5.88 -9.98 11.14
CA GLN A 277 7.31 -10.18 11.26
C GLN A 277 8.06 -9.48 10.13
N ASP A 278 7.61 -9.70 8.88
CA ASP A 278 8.20 -9.06 7.70
C ASP A 278 8.12 -7.54 7.79
N PHE A 279 7.01 -7.02 8.32
CA PHE A 279 6.85 -5.59 8.55
C PHE A 279 7.88 -5.05 9.55
N ALA A 280 8.07 -5.71 10.69
CA ALA A 280 9.01 -5.29 11.72
C ALA A 280 10.47 -5.38 11.25
N ILE A 281 10.83 -6.43 10.50
CA ILE A 281 12.13 -6.58 9.86
C ILE A 281 12.32 -5.47 8.83
N GLY A 282 11.35 -5.25 7.96
CA GLY A 282 11.41 -4.24 6.91
C GLY A 282 11.58 -2.81 7.42
N LEU A 283 11.11 -2.48 8.62
CA LEU A 283 11.37 -1.17 9.25
C LEU A 283 12.85 -0.98 9.63
N GLN A 284 13.63 -2.06 9.78
CA GLN A 284 15.06 -2.00 10.11
C GLN A 284 15.95 -2.14 8.89
N VAL A 285 15.47 -2.79 7.83
CA VAL A 285 16.16 -2.94 6.53
C VAL A 285 15.27 -2.39 5.40
N PRO A 286 14.92 -1.08 5.42
CA PRO A 286 13.86 -0.53 4.57
C PRO A 286 14.19 -0.48 3.09
N ASP A 287 15.47 -0.61 2.74
CA ASP A 287 16.02 -0.60 1.39
C ASP A 287 16.31 -2.00 0.82
N VAL A 288 15.97 -3.06 1.55
CA VAL A 288 16.17 -4.44 1.13
C VAL A 288 14.89 -5.01 0.57
N SER A 289 14.97 -5.59 -0.62
CA SER A 289 13.92 -6.43 -1.21
C SER A 289 14.34 -7.89 -1.25
N TYR A 290 13.35 -8.80 -1.30
CA TYR A 290 13.64 -10.22 -1.44
C TYR A 290 12.65 -10.94 -2.36
N SER A 291 13.09 -12.06 -2.91
CA SER A 291 12.28 -12.96 -3.71
C SER A 291 12.63 -14.42 -3.42
N HIS A 292 11.62 -15.28 -3.50
CA HIS A 292 11.82 -16.72 -3.40
C HIS A 292 12.04 -17.32 -4.78
N GLN A 293 12.93 -18.32 -4.85
CA GLN A 293 13.23 -19.05 -6.07
C GLN A 293 13.31 -20.55 -5.78
N GLY A 294 12.90 -21.37 -6.76
CA GLY A 294 12.90 -22.82 -6.65
C GLY A 294 11.90 -23.37 -5.66
N GLU A 295 11.80 -24.70 -5.60
CA GLU A 295 10.88 -25.42 -4.72
C GLU A 295 11.61 -26.57 -4.02
N GLY A 296 10.98 -27.11 -2.96
CA GLY A 296 11.51 -28.25 -2.22
C GLY A 296 12.94 -28.02 -1.73
N PRO A 297 13.86 -28.99 -1.95
CA PRO A 297 15.27 -28.87 -1.52
C PRO A 297 16.06 -27.77 -2.24
N ALA A 298 15.60 -27.35 -3.44
CA ALA A 298 16.24 -26.28 -4.20
C ALA A 298 15.72 -24.89 -3.83
N ARG A 299 14.79 -24.78 -2.90
CA ARG A 299 14.21 -23.51 -2.45
C ARG A 299 15.30 -22.63 -1.84
N ARG A 300 15.35 -21.38 -2.31
CA ARG A 300 16.25 -20.35 -1.84
C ARG A 300 15.54 -19.00 -1.80
N VAL A 301 16.08 -18.08 -1.03
CA VAL A 301 15.68 -16.67 -1.03
C VAL A 301 16.85 -15.84 -1.52
N GLN A 302 16.57 -14.86 -2.34
CA GLN A 302 17.50 -13.85 -2.80
C GLN A 302 17.10 -12.50 -2.21
N PHE A 303 18.04 -11.84 -1.57
CA PHE A 303 17.95 -10.46 -1.08
C PHE A 303 18.79 -9.54 -1.97
N VAL A 304 18.32 -8.31 -2.15
CA VAL A 304 19.03 -7.28 -2.91
C VAL A 304 18.80 -5.94 -2.22
N ASP A 305 19.84 -5.12 -2.07
CA ASP A 305 19.70 -3.75 -1.62
C ASP A 305 19.17 -2.85 -2.76
N GLU A 306 18.51 -1.77 -2.44
CA GLU A 306 17.91 -0.84 -3.41
C GLU A 306 18.97 -0.18 -4.32
N ALA A 307 20.20 -0.01 -3.82
CA ALA A 307 21.31 0.48 -4.62
C ALA A 307 21.81 -0.54 -5.67
N GLY A 308 21.38 -1.81 -5.57
CA GLY A 308 21.79 -2.88 -6.47
C GLY A 308 23.25 -3.30 -6.30
N THR A 309 23.93 -2.85 -5.23
CA THR A 309 25.35 -3.08 -4.99
C THR A 309 25.65 -4.31 -4.14
N SER A 310 24.65 -4.81 -3.43
CA SER A 310 24.76 -5.98 -2.56
C SER A 310 23.61 -6.94 -2.80
N ALA A 311 23.93 -8.22 -2.90
CA ALA A 311 22.97 -9.29 -2.98
C ALA A 311 23.38 -10.45 -2.07
N THR A 312 22.39 -11.19 -1.58
CA THR A 312 22.63 -12.39 -0.79
C THR A 312 21.63 -13.47 -1.18
N ILE A 313 22.13 -14.67 -1.41
CA ILE A 313 21.28 -15.85 -1.62
C ILE A 313 21.41 -16.76 -0.41
N VAL A 314 20.29 -17.23 0.12
CA VAL A 314 20.23 -18.16 1.26
C VAL A 314 19.43 -19.39 0.86
N ARG A 315 19.99 -20.59 1.09
CA ARG A 315 19.29 -21.86 0.89
C ARG A 315 18.43 -22.18 2.10
N TYR A 316 17.24 -22.76 1.88
CA TYR A 316 16.41 -23.30 2.94
C TYR A 316 16.88 -24.71 3.39
N GLY A 317 17.24 -25.54 2.42
CA GLY A 317 17.87 -26.84 2.74
C GLY A 317 19.33 -26.67 3.12
N ASP A 318 19.82 -27.49 4.07
CA ASP A 318 21.20 -27.48 4.55
C ASP A 318 21.73 -26.08 4.90
N TRP A 319 20.87 -25.24 5.51
CA TRP A 319 21.19 -23.84 5.85
C TRP A 319 22.41 -23.72 6.78
N TRP A 320 22.79 -24.79 7.49
CA TRP A 320 23.98 -24.89 8.34
C TRP A 320 25.29 -25.16 7.57
N ALA A 321 25.22 -25.51 6.27
CA ALA A 321 26.40 -25.77 5.46
C ALA A 321 27.19 -24.48 5.20
N GLN A 322 28.52 -24.61 5.00
CA GLN A 322 29.43 -23.47 4.83
C GLN A 322 29.20 -22.66 3.55
N ASP A 323 28.37 -23.13 2.64
CA ASP A 323 27.98 -22.50 1.39
C ASP A 323 26.48 -22.19 1.31
N ALA A 324 25.78 -22.26 2.43
CA ALA A 324 24.33 -22.02 2.49
C ALA A 324 23.95 -20.55 2.25
N VAL A 325 24.80 -19.62 2.67
CA VAL A 325 24.67 -18.18 2.43
C VAL A 325 25.75 -17.74 1.49
N ARG A 326 25.41 -17.09 0.39
CA ARG A 326 26.35 -16.53 -0.56
C ARG A 326 26.08 -15.04 -0.72
N CYS A 327 27.10 -14.22 -0.46
CA CYS A 327 27.00 -12.77 -0.44
C CYS A 327 27.87 -12.15 -1.53
N TRP A 328 27.35 -11.13 -2.18
CA TRP A 328 28.04 -10.25 -3.14
C TRP A 328 27.93 -8.80 -2.68
N GLY A 329 28.98 -8.03 -2.92
CA GLY A 329 29.02 -6.61 -2.57
C GLY A 329 29.45 -6.34 -1.13
N PRO A 330 29.35 -5.07 -0.67
CA PRO A 330 29.89 -4.65 0.62
C PRO A 330 29.03 -5.02 1.82
N ARG A 331 27.74 -5.33 1.64
CA ARG A 331 26.80 -5.65 2.75
C ARG A 331 26.56 -7.16 2.83
N ASP A 332 26.52 -7.68 4.04
CA ASP A 332 25.93 -8.98 4.33
C ASP A 332 24.45 -8.80 4.70
N VAL A 333 23.61 -8.73 3.67
CA VAL A 333 22.17 -8.45 3.82
C VAL A 333 21.48 -9.50 4.69
N TRP A 334 21.90 -10.77 4.63
CA TRP A 334 21.34 -11.81 5.49
C TRP A 334 21.69 -11.61 6.97
N ALA A 335 22.90 -11.12 7.27
CA ALA A 335 23.26 -10.77 8.63
C ALA A 335 22.40 -9.63 9.18
N GLU A 336 22.13 -8.61 8.36
CA GLU A 336 21.24 -7.50 8.72
C GLU A 336 19.80 -7.96 8.96
N VAL A 337 19.25 -8.79 8.07
CA VAL A 337 17.90 -9.37 8.20
C VAL A 337 17.79 -10.25 9.46
N THR A 338 18.79 -11.09 9.73
CA THR A 338 18.79 -11.95 10.93
C THR A 338 18.98 -11.16 12.22
N ALA A 339 19.71 -10.06 12.19
CA ALA A 339 19.81 -9.14 13.33
C ALA A 339 18.47 -8.45 13.60
N ALA A 340 17.78 -7.98 12.55
CA ALA A 340 16.45 -7.41 12.65
C ALA A 340 15.42 -8.42 13.18
N TYR A 341 15.47 -9.67 12.72
CA TYR A 341 14.65 -10.76 13.24
C TYR A 341 14.93 -11.01 14.73
N THR A 342 16.20 -11.12 15.11
CA THR A 342 16.59 -11.34 16.51
C THR A 342 16.10 -10.20 17.41
N TRP A 343 16.22 -8.97 16.96
CA TRP A 343 15.67 -7.81 17.66
C TRP A 343 14.16 -7.93 17.83
N TYR A 344 13.41 -8.29 16.78
CA TYR A 344 11.95 -8.47 16.83
C TYR A 344 11.55 -9.51 17.87
N GLU A 345 12.26 -10.66 17.91
CA GLU A 345 12.06 -11.70 18.93
C GLU A 345 12.30 -11.18 20.35
N LEU A 346 13.41 -10.48 20.57
CA LEU A 346 13.77 -9.88 21.87
C LEU A 346 12.78 -8.81 22.35
N GLN A 347 12.10 -8.12 21.42
CA GLN A 347 11.03 -7.18 21.75
C GLN A 347 9.68 -7.88 22.07
N GLY A 348 9.62 -9.22 22.03
CA GLY A 348 8.42 -10.00 22.28
C GLY A 348 7.43 -9.98 21.11
N ARG A 349 7.91 -9.91 19.87
CA ARG A 349 7.12 -9.94 18.64
C ARG A 349 6.02 -8.87 18.62
N PRO A 350 6.37 -7.59 18.70
CA PRO A 350 5.39 -6.52 18.79
C PRO A 350 4.46 -6.49 17.58
N HIS A 351 3.17 -6.35 17.84
CA HIS A 351 2.17 -6.13 16.79
C HIS A 351 2.44 -4.79 16.07
N LEU A 352 2.09 -4.70 14.77
CA LEU A 352 2.37 -3.51 13.94
C LEU A 352 1.84 -2.21 14.56
N THR A 353 0.73 -2.23 15.29
CA THR A 353 0.13 -1.06 15.93
C THR A 353 0.96 -0.45 17.07
N ARG A 354 2.01 -1.13 17.51
CA ARG A 354 2.99 -0.59 18.48
C ARG A 354 4.06 0.25 17.79
N PHE A 355 4.24 0.08 16.47
CA PHE A 355 5.16 0.90 15.69
C PHE A 355 4.52 2.21 15.27
N GLY A 356 5.36 3.20 15.05
CA GLY A 356 4.95 4.48 14.50
C GLY A 356 6.05 5.14 13.70
N ILE A 357 5.69 6.25 13.06
CA ILE A 357 6.57 7.08 12.24
C ILE A 357 6.48 8.53 12.75
N THR A 358 7.63 9.18 12.80
CA THR A 358 7.74 10.64 12.84
C THR A 358 8.34 11.09 11.51
N ALA A 359 7.68 12.01 10.81
CA ALA A 359 8.11 12.55 9.53
C ALA A 359 8.16 14.08 9.58
N GLY A 360 9.13 14.67 8.88
CA GLY A 360 9.32 16.11 8.79
C GLY A 360 10.33 16.47 7.69
N GLN A 361 10.75 17.72 7.65
CA GLN A 361 11.70 18.19 6.65
C GLN A 361 13.06 17.46 6.72
N ASP A 362 13.48 17.09 7.93
CA ASP A 362 14.75 16.41 8.20
C ASP A 362 14.73 14.90 7.87
N GLY A 363 13.59 14.37 7.40
CA GLY A 363 13.40 12.95 7.08
C GLY A 363 12.31 12.29 7.90
N GLN A 364 12.32 10.95 7.92
CA GLN A 364 11.38 10.16 8.70
C GLN A 364 12.13 9.10 9.53
N PHE A 365 11.54 8.77 10.69
CA PHE A 365 12.11 7.81 11.64
C PHE A 365 11.00 6.87 12.15
N ALA A 366 11.28 5.57 12.09
CA ALA A 366 10.43 4.55 12.70
C ALA A 366 10.75 4.42 14.19
N TRP A 367 9.76 4.08 15.00
CA TRP A 367 9.91 3.90 16.45
C TRP A 367 8.95 2.81 16.97
N LEU A 368 9.28 2.23 18.12
CA LEU A 368 8.46 1.25 18.82
C LEU A 368 7.97 1.86 20.14
N ASP A 369 6.66 1.80 20.40
CA ASP A 369 5.93 2.31 21.57
C ASP A 369 5.93 3.82 21.72
N GLU A 370 7.07 4.48 21.59
CA GLU A 370 7.21 5.94 21.75
C GLU A 370 8.27 6.51 20.79
N PRO A 371 8.13 7.76 20.37
CA PRO A 371 9.01 8.39 19.37
C PRO A 371 10.50 8.43 19.73
N GLY A 372 10.83 8.34 21.00
CA GLY A 372 12.22 8.29 21.48
C GLY A 372 12.87 6.90 21.32
N ARG A 373 12.10 5.85 21.07
CA ARG A 373 12.59 4.48 20.92
C ARG A 373 12.69 4.11 19.45
N LEU A 374 13.76 4.56 18.80
CA LEU A 374 13.97 4.38 17.37
C LEU A 374 14.16 2.90 16.97
N VAL A 375 13.73 2.58 15.74
CA VAL A 375 13.87 1.27 15.10
C VAL A 375 14.78 1.44 13.89
N GLY A 376 15.78 0.57 13.75
CA GLY A 376 16.70 0.61 12.61
C GLY A 376 17.77 1.71 12.67
N SER A 377 18.20 2.11 13.88
CA SER A 377 19.31 3.04 14.11
C SER A 377 20.61 2.29 14.42
#